data_076f6afc0afcb48533005db6c9bd0f08
#
_entry.id   076f6afc0afcb48533005db6c9bd0f08
#
_cell.length_a   1.000
_cell.length_b   1.000
_cell.length_c   1.000
_cell.angle_alpha   90.00
_cell.angle_beta   90.00
_cell.angle_gamma   90.00
#
_symmetry.space_group_name_H-M   'P 1'
#
loop_
_entity.id
_entity.type
_entity.pdbx_description
1 polymer ?
#
loop_
_entity_poly.entity_id
_entity_poly.type
_entity_poly.pdbx_seq_one_letter_code
_entity_poly.pdbx_strand_id
1 'polypeptide(L)'
;MASMKTSPRWRVAIVDDHAPSRTALRAAVAEAGGEVVGESERSGEALAMVTRARPDVAIFAVGLPDGDGVAAAAGVITTAGCPVVLFTSHTQDDLVARAQAAGVMAYLLKPLRPAELAPALDVAIARFRETRELKQTLEERKVIERAKGRLMERLRLSEDEAFRRLRRAAMNSRRPMVEIARAVLVSESVTEDLPAI
;
A
#
# COMPACT_ATOMS: atom_id res chain seq x y z
N MET A 1 35.83 -14.70 -10.11
CA MET A 1 35.32 -13.36 -9.78
C MET A 1 33.81 -13.51 -9.57
N ALA A 2 33.36 -13.49 -8.32
CA ALA A 2 31.94 -13.55 -8.01
C ALA A 2 31.32 -12.19 -8.40
N SER A 3 30.43 -12.20 -9.40
CA SER A 3 29.64 -11.02 -9.75
C SER A 3 28.79 -10.65 -8.54
N MET A 4 29.09 -9.53 -7.91
CA MET A 4 28.19 -8.92 -6.92
C MET A 4 26.88 -8.64 -7.64
N LYS A 5 25.85 -9.47 -7.38
CA LYS A 5 24.48 -9.19 -7.84
C LYS A 5 24.03 -7.91 -7.11
N THR A 6 24.14 -6.79 -7.80
CA THR A 6 23.50 -5.55 -7.37
C THR A 6 22.01 -5.83 -7.22
N SER A 7 21.42 -5.47 -6.08
CA SER A 7 19.97 -5.59 -5.90
C SER A 7 19.24 -4.82 -7.00
N PRO A 8 18.17 -5.37 -7.59
CA PRO A 8 17.45 -4.67 -8.65
C PRO A 8 16.90 -3.34 -8.13
N ARG A 9 16.81 -2.35 -9.01
CA ARG A 9 16.25 -1.03 -8.68
C ARG A 9 14.81 -1.13 -8.21
N TRP A 10 14.01 -1.98 -8.88
CA TRP A 10 12.63 -2.30 -8.52
C TRP A 10 12.33 -3.76 -8.76
N ARG A 11 11.41 -4.28 -7.97
CA ARG A 11 10.73 -5.54 -8.17
C ARG A 11 9.35 -5.25 -8.74
N VAL A 12 9.08 -5.65 -9.97
CA VAL A 12 7.86 -5.28 -10.71
C VAL A 12 6.99 -6.50 -10.93
N ALA A 13 5.69 -6.38 -10.67
CA ALA A 13 4.68 -7.34 -11.12
C ALA A 13 3.94 -6.80 -12.35
N ILE A 14 3.55 -7.66 -13.28
CA ILE A 14 2.85 -7.29 -14.50
C ILE A 14 1.54 -8.08 -14.61
N VAL A 15 0.43 -7.38 -14.84
CA VAL A 15 -0.88 -7.98 -15.12
C VAL A 15 -1.40 -7.40 -16.43
N ASP A 16 -1.24 -8.14 -17.52
CA ASP A 16 -1.66 -7.74 -18.87
C ASP A 16 -1.89 -9.01 -19.69
N ASP A 17 -3.02 -9.15 -20.36
CA ASP A 17 -3.36 -10.31 -21.19
C ASP A 17 -2.62 -10.33 -22.53
N HIS A 18 -2.16 -9.16 -23.00
CA HIS A 18 -1.49 -9.01 -24.27
C HIS A 18 0.01 -9.36 -24.19
N ALA A 19 0.40 -10.52 -24.69
CA ALA A 19 1.78 -11.03 -24.63
C ALA A 19 2.86 -10.06 -25.18
N PRO A 20 2.64 -9.35 -26.32
CA PRO A 20 3.60 -8.33 -26.77
C PRO A 20 3.79 -7.18 -25.77
N SER A 21 2.73 -6.74 -25.09
CA SER A 21 2.82 -5.72 -24.03
C SER A 21 3.68 -6.19 -22.87
N ARG A 22 3.46 -7.42 -22.38
CA ARG A 22 4.28 -8.00 -21.30
C ARG A 22 5.75 -8.10 -21.71
N THR A 23 6.01 -8.53 -22.96
CA THR A 23 7.39 -8.62 -23.47
C THR A 23 8.06 -7.25 -23.52
N ALA A 24 7.37 -6.21 -23.99
CA ALA A 24 7.89 -4.86 -24.01
C ALA A 24 8.15 -4.32 -22.58
N LEU A 25 7.23 -4.55 -21.66
CA LEU A 25 7.39 -4.15 -20.24
C LEU A 25 8.58 -4.87 -19.60
N ARG A 26 8.75 -6.19 -19.80
CA ARG A 26 9.91 -6.93 -19.28
C ARG A 26 11.23 -6.36 -19.77
N ALA A 27 11.33 -6.10 -21.08
CA ALA A 27 12.53 -5.53 -21.67
C ALA A 27 12.85 -4.15 -21.07
N ALA A 28 11.84 -3.27 -20.98
CA ALA A 28 12.01 -1.93 -20.43
C ALA A 28 12.34 -1.93 -18.93
N VAL A 29 11.73 -2.83 -18.14
CA VAL A 29 12.06 -3.00 -16.72
C VAL A 29 13.51 -3.46 -16.54
N ALA A 30 13.95 -4.44 -17.33
CA ALA A 30 15.32 -4.95 -17.28
C ALA A 30 16.34 -3.88 -17.71
N GLU A 31 16.06 -3.13 -18.78
CA GLU A 31 16.90 -2.04 -19.27
C GLU A 31 17.06 -0.92 -18.22
N ALA A 32 15.98 -0.64 -17.48
CA ALA A 32 16.00 0.35 -16.41
C ALA A 32 16.59 -0.18 -15.07
N GLY A 33 17.10 -1.41 -15.05
CA GLY A 33 17.75 -2.02 -13.89
C GLY A 33 16.78 -2.65 -12.87
N GLY A 34 15.51 -2.87 -13.25
CA GLY A 34 14.52 -3.57 -12.45
C GLY A 34 14.45 -5.07 -12.73
N GLU A 35 13.63 -5.77 -11.98
CA GLU A 35 13.34 -7.20 -12.13
C GLU A 35 11.84 -7.44 -12.15
N VAL A 36 11.36 -8.26 -13.10
CA VAL A 36 9.96 -8.73 -13.10
C VAL A 36 9.88 -9.98 -12.23
N VAL A 37 9.12 -9.87 -11.13
CA VAL A 37 9.01 -10.91 -10.10
C VAL A 37 7.70 -11.70 -10.15
N GLY A 38 6.78 -11.31 -11.01
CA GLY A 38 5.52 -12.01 -11.23
C GLY A 38 4.77 -11.47 -12.43
N GLU A 39 4.09 -12.36 -13.13
CA GLU A 39 3.23 -12.01 -14.27
C GLU A 39 1.91 -12.76 -14.17
N SER A 40 0.81 -12.14 -14.60
CA SER A 40 -0.48 -12.78 -14.82
C SER A 40 -1.18 -12.18 -16.04
N GLU A 41 -2.02 -12.98 -16.67
CA GLU A 41 -2.90 -12.56 -17.77
C GLU A 41 -4.32 -12.27 -17.30
N ARG A 42 -4.60 -12.51 -16.01
CA ARG A 42 -5.96 -12.48 -15.43
C ARG A 42 -6.03 -11.62 -14.19
N SER A 43 -7.12 -10.88 -14.07
CA SER A 43 -7.40 -10.02 -12.92
C SER A 43 -7.58 -10.83 -11.63
N GLY A 44 -8.25 -11.98 -11.70
CA GLY A 44 -8.52 -12.84 -10.55
C GLY A 44 -7.28 -13.44 -9.87
N GLU A 45 -6.16 -13.57 -10.59
CA GLU A 45 -4.89 -14.10 -10.06
C GLU A 45 -3.99 -13.03 -9.47
N ALA A 46 -4.25 -11.76 -9.81
CA ALA A 46 -3.36 -10.64 -9.53
C ALA A 46 -3.05 -10.47 -8.04
N LEU A 47 -4.06 -10.50 -7.17
CA LEU A 47 -3.88 -10.32 -5.74
C LEU A 47 -3.01 -11.42 -5.13
N ALA A 48 -3.27 -12.68 -5.47
CA ALA A 48 -2.51 -13.82 -4.95
C ALA A 48 -1.04 -13.76 -5.44
N MET A 49 -0.82 -13.42 -6.71
CA MET A 49 0.50 -13.27 -7.31
C MET A 49 1.28 -12.14 -6.62
N VAL A 50 0.70 -10.94 -6.47
CA VAL A 50 1.34 -9.79 -5.82
C VAL A 50 1.65 -10.08 -4.35
N THR A 51 0.73 -10.72 -3.62
CA THR A 51 0.93 -11.08 -2.21
C THR A 51 2.12 -12.03 -2.04
N ARG A 52 2.26 -13.01 -2.95
CA ARG A 52 3.37 -13.98 -2.93
C ARG A 52 4.69 -13.35 -3.37
N ALA A 53 4.68 -12.60 -4.47
CA ALA A 53 5.89 -12.03 -5.07
C ALA A 53 6.43 -10.82 -4.32
N ARG A 54 5.59 -10.09 -3.59
CA ARG A 54 5.91 -8.85 -2.85
C ARG A 54 6.71 -7.87 -3.70
N PRO A 55 6.16 -7.41 -4.83
CA PRO A 55 6.82 -6.41 -5.67
C PRO A 55 6.81 -5.04 -5.00
N ASP A 56 7.71 -4.16 -5.47
CA ASP A 56 7.72 -2.74 -5.08
C ASP A 56 6.61 -1.96 -5.78
N VAL A 57 6.20 -2.41 -6.97
CA VAL A 57 5.15 -1.81 -7.80
C VAL A 57 4.54 -2.85 -8.74
N ALA A 58 3.28 -2.70 -9.08
CA ALA A 58 2.61 -3.54 -10.07
C ALA A 58 2.11 -2.70 -11.26
N ILE A 59 2.20 -3.23 -12.47
CA ILE A 59 1.72 -2.62 -13.70
C ILE A 59 0.51 -3.42 -14.18
N PHE A 60 -0.64 -2.76 -14.39
CA PHE A 60 -1.90 -3.39 -14.73
C PHE A 60 -2.46 -2.87 -16.04
N ALA A 61 -2.84 -3.75 -16.94
CA ALA A 61 -3.72 -3.41 -18.04
C ALA A 61 -5.13 -3.09 -17.52
N VAL A 62 -5.83 -2.18 -18.18
CA VAL A 62 -7.20 -1.79 -17.80
C VAL A 62 -8.21 -2.86 -18.19
N GLY A 63 -8.17 -3.32 -19.45
CA GLY A 63 -9.02 -4.41 -19.92
C GLY A 63 -8.32 -5.75 -19.73
N LEU A 64 -8.96 -6.67 -19.03
CA LEU A 64 -8.48 -8.04 -18.83
C LEU A 64 -9.60 -9.04 -19.19
N PRO A 65 -9.29 -10.24 -19.63
CA PRO A 65 -10.28 -11.17 -20.18
C PRO A 65 -11.32 -11.64 -19.14
N ASP A 66 -11.00 -11.57 -17.87
CA ASP A 66 -11.82 -12.04 -16.75
C ASP A 66 -12.34 -10.90 -15.86
N GLY A 67 -12.10 -9.63 -16.25
CA GLY A 67 -12.60 -8.51 -15.46
C GLY A 67 -11.94 -7.17 -15.72
N ASP A 68 -12.24 -6.24 -14.83
CA ASP A 68 -11.77 -4.87 -14.87
C ASP A 68 -10.42 -4.75 -14.13
N GLY A 69 -9.37 -4.38 -14.85
CA GLY A 69 -8.03 -4.17 -14.28
C GLY A 69 -7.98 -3.05 -13.24
N VAL A 70 -8.85 -2.04 -13.33
CA VAL A 70 -8.93 -0.96 -12.33
C VAL A 70 -9.48 -1.50 -11.00
N ALA A 71 -10.51 -2.34 -11.05
CA ALA A 71 -11.06 -2.98 -9.86
C ALA A 71 -10.06 -3.94 -9.21
N ALA A 72 -9.33 -4.73 -10.03
CA ALA A 72 -8.26 -5.60 -9.54
C ALA A 72 -7.12 -4.80 -8.91
N ALA A 73 -6.73 -3.68 -9.52
CA ALA A 73 -5.73 -2.76 -8.97
C ALA A 73 -6.15 -2.21 -7.60
N ALA A 74 -7.41 -1.80 -7.42
CA ALA A 74 -7.94 -1.36 -6.14
C ALA A 74 -7.80 -2.44 -5.05
N GLY A 75 -8.11 -3.68 -5.38
CA GLY A 75 -7.93 -4.83 -4.49
C GLY A 75 -6.47 -5.04 -4.07
N VAL A 76 -5.54 -4.94 -5.00
CA VAL A 76 -4.09 -5.05 -4.74
C VAL A 76 -3.59 -3.89 -3.87
N ILE A 77 -3.99 -2.66 -4.17
CA ILE A 77 -3.62 -1.47 -3.41
C ILE A 77 -4.07 -1.58 -1.95
N THR A 78 -5.32 -1.98 -1.74
CA THR A 78 -5.93 -2.00 -0.40
C THR A 78 -5.49 -3.21 0.43
N THR A 79 -5.39 -4.38 -0.18
CA THR A 79 -5.14 -5.65 0.53
C THR A 79 -3.66 -5.99 0.61
N ALA A 80 -2.93 -5.90 -0.52
CA ALA A 80 -1.50 -6.21 -0.56
C ALA A 80 -0.61 -5.01 -0.22
N GLY A 81 -1.16 -3.79 -0.22
CA GLY A 81 -0.39 -2.58 0.06
C GLY A 81 0.71 -2.32 -0.97
N CYS A 82 0.46 -2.65 -2.23
CA CYS A 82 1.36 -2.46 -3.36
C CYS A 82 0.86 -1.32 -4.25
N PRO A 83 1.73 -0.35 -4.62
CA PRO A 83 1.36 0.68 -5.59
C PRO A 83 1.11 0.09 -6.96
N VAL A 84 0.15 0.66 -7.68
CA VAL A 84 -0.22 0.23 -9.03
C VAL A 84 -0.09 1.38 -10.02
N VAL A 85 0.49 1.06 -11.18
CA VAL A 85 0.54 1.88 -12.40
C VAL A 85 -0.35 1.22 -13.44
N LEU A 86 -1.27 1.95 -14.05
CA LEU A 86 -2.06 1.42 -15.17
C LEU A 86 -1.28 1.52 -16.47
N PHE A 87 -1.47 0.53 -17.36
CA PHE A 87 -0.92 0.52 -18.69
C PHE A 87 -2.06 0.38 -19.70
N THR A 88 -2.39 1.45 -20.38
CA THR A 88 -3.63 1.58 -21.16
C THR A 88 -3.41 2.18 -22.54
N SER A 89 -4.25 1.81 -23.49
CA SER A 89 -4.28 2.43 -24.83
C SER A 89 -5.16 3.69 -24.90
N HIS A 90 -5.97 3.97 -23.86
CA HIS A 90 -6.90 5.09 -23.86
C HIS A 90 -6.89 5.81 -22.51
N THR A 91 -6.98 7.14 -22.55
CA THR A 91 -7.18 8.01 -21.38
C THR A 91 -8.50 8.77 -21.57
N GLN A 92 -9.61 8.05 -21.33
CA GLN A 92 -10.91 8.72 -21.24
C GLN A 92 -11.07 9.30 -19.83
N ASP A 93 -11.79 10.40 -19.70
CA ASP A 93 -11.99 11.10 -18.42
C ASP A 93 -12.60 10.18 -17.35
N ASP A 94 -13.51 9.28 -17.75
CA ASP A 94 -14.08 8.25 -16.86
C ASP A 94 -13.02 7.30 -16.31
N LEU A 95 -12.07 6.85 -17.13
CA LEU A 95 -11.00 5.97 -16.68
C LEU A 95 -10.10 6.68 -15.65
N VAL A 96 -9.78 7.94 -15.88
CA VAL A 96 -8.95 8.73 -14.96
C VAL A 96 -9.64 8.89 -13.61
N ALA A 97 -10.94 9.23 -13.60
CA ALA A 97 -11.72 9.34 -12.37
C ALA A 97 -11.78 8.01 -11.60
N ARG A 98 -12.03 6.90 -12.30
CA ARG A 98 -12.07 5.55 -11.70
C ARG A 98 -10.69 5.13 -11.15
N ALA A 99 -9.61 5.39 -11.88
CA ALA A 99 -8.26 5.09 -11.46
C ALA A 99 -7.87 5.89 -10.19
N GLN A 100 -8.24 7.16 -10.13
CA GLN A 100 -8.05 8.00 -8.94
C GLN A 100 -8.82 7.46 -7.74
N ALA A 101 -10.10 7.13 -7.92
CA ALA A 101 -10.94 6.55 -6.86
C ALA A 101 -10.40 5.20 -6.36
N ALA A 102 -9.82 4.40 -7.26
CA ALA A 102 -9.13 3.14 -6.93
C ALA A 102 -7.79 3.32 -6.21
N GLY A 103 -7.26 4.54 -6.15
CA GLY A 103 -5.96 4.83 -5.53
C GLY A 103 -4.76 4.52 -6.42
N VAL A 104 -4.95 4.44 -7.73
CA VAL A 104 -3.87 4.28 -8.71
C VAL A 104 -2.98 5.53 -8.72
N MET A 105 -1.66 5.33 -8.74
CA MET A 105 -0.70 6.42 -8.54
C MET A 105 -0.18 7.04 -9.84
N ALA A 106 -0.18 6.28 -10.94
CA ALA A 106 0.27 6.74 -12.25
C ALA A 106 -0.33 5.86 -13.36
N TYR A 107 -0.18 6.31 -14.60
CA TYR A 107 -0.50 5.50 -15.78
C TYR A 107 0.57 5.66 -16.86
N LEU A 108 0.71 4.63 -17.69
CA LEU A 108 1.55 4.57 -18.89
C LEU A 108 0.65 4.33 -20.09
N LEU A 109 0.99 4.92 -21.23
CA LEU A 109 0.25 4.73 -22.47
C LEU A 109 0.83 3.59 -23.30
N LYS A 110 -0.06 2.84 -23.95
CA LYS A 110 0.30 1.90 -25.02
C LYS A 110 0.35 2.66 -26.35
N PRO A 111 1.38 2.47 -27.20
CA PRO A 111 2.55 1.61 -26.98
C PRO A 111 3.53 2.20 -25.97
N LEU A 112 4.21 1.31 -25.21
CA LEU A 112 5.17 1.72 -24.20
C LEU A 112 6.31 2.55 -24.80
N ARG A 113 6.60 3.69 -24.19
CA ARG A 113 7.83 4.45 -24.41
C ARG A 113 8.80 4.14 -23.28
N PRO A 114 9.93 3.43 -23.53
CA PRO A 114 10.82 2.98 -22.45
C PRO A 114 11.27 4.09 -21.51
N ALA A 115 11.50 5.30 -22.04
CA ALA A 115 11.92 6.46 -21.24
C ALA A 115 10.87 6.94 -20.21
N GLU A 116 9.59 6.59 -20.39
CA GLU A 116 8.51 6.96 -19.48
C GLU A 116 8.35 5.98 -18.31
N LEU A 117 8.88 4.75 -18.44
CA LEU A 117 8.69 3.71 -17.43
C LEU A 117 9.31 4.09 -16.08
N ALA A 118 10.60 4.37 -16.08
CA ALA A 118 11.33 4.65 -14.84
C ALA A 118 10.74 5.81 -14.04
N PRO A 119 10.46 6.99 -14.64
CA PRO A 119 9.81 8.09 -13.94
C PRO A 119 8.43 7.73 -13.39
N ALA A 120 7.62 6.97 -14.16
CA ALA A 120 6.30 6.57 -13.71
C ALA A 120 6.35 5.63 -12.49
N LEU A 121 7.26 4.66 -12.49
CA LEU A 121 7.45 3.75 -11.35
C LEU A 121 7.95 4.49 -10.10
N ASP A 122 8.95 5.36 -10.25
CA ASP A 122 9.50 6.15 -9.15
C ASP A 122 8.42 7.05 -8.52
N VAL A 123 7.65 7.75 -9.34
CA VAL A 123 6.55 8.62 -8.87
C VAL A 123 5.47 7.80 -8.18
N ALA A 124 5.08 6.65 -8.76
CA ALA A 124 4.05 5.80 -8.16
C ALA A 124 4.47 5.27 -6.79
N ILE A 125 5.70 4.78 -6.65
CA ILE A 125 6.25 4.26 -5.40
C ILE A 125 6.36 5.38 -4.36
N ALA A 126 6.89 6.54 -4.73
CA ALA A 126 7.07 7.67 -3.83
C ALA A 126 5.73 8.18 -3.29
N ARG A 127 4.75 8.44 -4.15
CA ARG A 127 3.40 8.90 -3.78
C ARG A 127 2.65 7.88 -2.91
N PHE A 128 2.80 6.59 -3.22
CA PHE A 128 2.18 5.54 -2.41
C PHE A 128 2.75 5.51 -1.00
N ARG A 129 4.08 5.60 -0.85
CA ARG A 129 4.75 5.66 0.46
C ARG A 129 4.28 6.86 1.27
N GLU A 130 4.30 8.05 0.68
CA GLU A 130 3.84 9.28 1.31
C GLU A 130 2.38 9.19 1.78
N THR A 131 1.49 8.73 0.90
CA THR A 131 0.06 8.57 1.23
C THR A 131 -0.14 7.57 2.36
N ARG A 132 0.63 6.47 2.37
CA ARG A 132 0.57 5.44 3.40
C ARG A 132 1.07 5.95 4.74
N GLU A 133 2.17 6.68 4.77
CA GLU A 133 2.73 7.29 5.98
C GLU A 133 1.76 8.31 6.60
N LEU A 134 1.16 9.16 5.76
CA LEU A 134 0.15 10.11 6.21
C LEU A 134 -1.08 9.42 6.81
N LYS A 135 -1.61 8.39 6.13
CA LYS A 135 -2.73 7.59 6.65
C LYS A 135 -2.38 6.92 7.97
N GLN A 136 -1.20 6.32 8.06
CA GLN A 136 -0.73 5.66 9.27
C GLN A 136 -0.62 6.66 10.44
N THR A 137 -0.01 7.82 10.22
CA THR A 137 0.12 8.88 11.23
C THR A 137 -1.25 9.35 11.74
N LEU A 138 -2.23 9.50 10.82
CA LEU A 138 -3.59 9.88 11.20
C LEU A 138 -4.28 8.79 12.05
N GLU A 139 -4.15 7.52 11.67
CA GLU A 139 -4.73 6.42 12.43
C GLU A 139 -4.06 6.25 13.81
N GLU A 140 -2.74 6.40 13.89
CA GLU A 140 -2.02 6.40 15.16
C GLU A 140 -2.50 7.52 16.08
N ARG A 141 -2.70 8.72 15.53
CA ARG A 141 -3.23 9.86 16.27
C ARG A 141 -4.64 9.59 16.79
N LYS A 142 -5.54 9.05 15.96
CA LYS A 142 -6.89 8.65 16.40
C LYS A 142 -6.87 7.63 17.53
N VAL A 143 -5.99 6.63 17.47
CA VAL A 143 -5.84 5.62 18.53
C VAL A 143 -5.39 6.26 19.84
N ILE A 144 -4.41 7.15 19.79
CA ILE A 144 -3.91 7.88 20.97
C ILE A 144 -5.01 8.77 21.57
N GLU A 145 -5.76 9.51 20.74
CA GLU A 145 -6.86 10.37 21.21
C GLU A 145 -7.97 9.55 21.88
N ARG A 146 -8.35 8.41 21.31
CA ARG A 146 -9.33 7.51 21.93
C ARG A 146 -8.85 6.97 23.27
N ALA A 147 -7.59 6.55 23.38
CA ALA A 147 -7.02 6.07 24.62
C ALA A 147 -6.94 7.18 25.69
N LYS A 148 -6.62 8.42 25.29
CA LYS A 148 -6.68 9.59 26.16
C LYS A 148 -8.08 9.78 26.74
N GLY A 149 -9.10 9.81 25.86
CA GLY A 149 -10.50 9.97 26.27
C GLY A 149 -10.90 8.92 27.32
N ARG A 150 -10.55 7.67 27.08
CA ARG A 150 -10.84 6.58 28.03
C ARG A 150 -10.15 6.73 29.40
N LEU A 151 -8.87 7.15 29.38
CA LEU A 151 -8.16 7.43 30.64
C LEU A 151 -8.75 8.59 31.42
N MET A 152 -9.20 9.64 30.71
CA MET A 152 -9.88 10.80 31.32
C MET A 152 -11.18 10.36 32.01
N GLU A 153 -12.02 9.59 31.33
CA GLU A 153 -13.29 9.09 31.86
C GLU A 153 -13.08 8.18 33.09
N ARG A 154 -12.22 7.17 32.93
CA ARG A 154 -12.03 6.13 33.96
C ARG A 154 -11.32 6.64 35.21
N LEU A 155 -10.31 7.47 35.03
CA LEU A 155 -9.44 7.92 36.14
C LEU A 155 -9.73 9.38 36.56
N ARG A 156 -10.73 10.02 35.96
CA ARG A 156 -11.10 11.42 36.18
C ARG A 156 -9.90 12.37 36.03
N LEU A 157 -9.10 12.12 34.98
CA LEU A 157 -7.90 12.90 34.69
C LEU A 157 -8.21 14.07 33.75
N SER A 158 -7.40 15.10 33.82
CA SER A 158 -7.34 16.12 32.76
C SER A 158 -6.69 15.52 31.50
N GLU A 159 -6.89 16.19 30.35
CA GLU A 159 -6.31 15.78 29.08
C GLU A 159 -4.78 15.70 29.17
N ASP A 160 -4.15 16.71 29.77
CA ASP A 160 -2.71 16.78 29.96
C ASP A 160 -2.17 15.63 30.84
N GLU A 161 -2.91 15.25 31.87
CA GLU A 161 -2.52 14.16 32.76
C GLU A 161 -2.64 12.80 32.05
N ALA A 162 -3.73 12.59 31.30
CA ALA A 162 -3.92 11.38 30.50
C ALA A 162 -2.80 11.24 29.46
N PHE A 163 -2.46 12.32 28.74
CA PHE A 163 -1.35 12.33 27.80
C PHE A 163 0.01 12.03 28.46
N ARG A 164 0.29 12.69 29.59
CA ARG A 164 1.53 12.45 30.35
C ARG A 164 1.64 11.02 30.85
N ARG A 165 0.54 10.38 31.22
CA ARG A 165 0.53 8.95 31.63
C ARG A 165 0.86 8.02 30.46
N LEU A 166 0.22 8.22 29.29
CA LEU A 166 0.53 7.45 28.08
C LEU A 166 2.01 7.61 27.68
N ARG A 167 2.50 8.85 27.68
CA ARG A 167 3.90 9.14 27.33
C ARG A 167 4.88 8.49 28.30
N ARG A 168 4.62 8.59 29.61
CA ARG A 168 5.47 7.96 30.63
C ARG A 168 5.50 6.42 30.49
N ALA A 169 4.36 5.80 30.24
CA ALA A 169 4.26 4.38 30.01
C ALA A 169 5.04 3.95 28.74
N ALA A 170 4.96 4.74 27.66
CA ALA A 170 5.72 4.51 26.44
C ALA A 170 7.23 4.59 26.68
N MET A 171 7.69 5.62 27.40
CA MET A 171 9.11 5.78 27.73
C MET A 171 9.63 4.65 28.62
N ASN A 172 8.89 4.27 29.66
CA ASN A 172 9.28 3.21 30.60
C ASN A 172 9.35 1.83 29.94
N SER A 173 8.44 1.56 28.99
CA SER A 173 8.39 0.28 28.26
C SER A 173 9.25 0.28 27.00
N ARG A 174 9.82 1.43 26.59
CA ARG A 174 10.53 1.63 25.31
C ARG A 174 9.71 1.22 24.08
N ARG A 175 8.41 1.51 24.14
CA ARG A 175 7.47 1.22 23.05
C ARG A 175 6.88 2.50 22.49
N PRO A 176 6.48 2.52 21.20
CA PRO A 176 5.72 3.62 20.63
C PRO A 176 4.46 3.92 21.44
N MET A 177 4.10 5.19 21.58
CA MET A 177 2.92 5.59 22.36
C MET A 177 1.61 4.99 21.81
N VAL A 178 1.53 4.77 20.51
CA VAL A 178 0.38 4.11 19.87
C VAL A 178 0.19 2.66 20.33
N GLU A 179 1.27 1.93 20.62
CA GLU A 179 1.16 0.56 21.15
C GLU A 179 0.61 0.56 22.58
N ILE A 180 1.03 1.50 23.41
CA ILE A 180 0.48 1.68 24.75
C ILE A 180 -1.00 2.10 24.67
N ALA A 181 -1.33 3.00 23.75
CA ALA A 181 -2.70 3.42 23.54
C ALA A 181 -3.61 2.25 23.11
N ARG A 182 -3.12 1.38 22.21
CA ARG A 182 -3.84 0.14 21.83
C ARG A 182 -4.02 -0.80 23.03
N ALA A 183 -2.99 -0.99 23.86
CA ALA A 183 -3.08 -1.84 25.05
C ALA A 183 -4.13 -1.32 26.04
N VAL A 184 -4.21 -0.01 26.25
CA VAL A 184 -5.26 0.62 27.07
C VAL A 184 -6.65 0.32 26.51
N LEU A 185 -6.87 0.47 25.21
CA LEU A 185 -8.16 0.22 24.58
C LEU A 185 -8.57 -1.25 24.62
N VAL A 186 -7.61 -2.18 24.44
CA VAL A 186 -7.86 -3.64 24.52
C VAL A 186 -8.17 -4.08 25.95
N SER A 187 -7.46 -3.56 26.96
CA SER A 187 -7.71 -3.93 28.37
C SER A 187 -9.12 -3.56 28.82
N GLU A 188 -9.74 -2.59 28.20
CA GLU A 188 -11.09 -2.15 28.52
C GLU A 188 -12.17 -3.00 27.88
N SER A 189 -12.01 -3.40 26.60
CA SER A 189 -12.97 -4.28 25.94
C SER A 189 -13.09 -5.62 26.66
N VAL A 190 -11.98 -6.14 27.24
CA VAL A 190 -11.99 -7.37 28.05
C VAL A 190 -12.71 -7.17 29.39
N THR A 191 -12.71 -5.96 29.96
CA THR A 191 -13.35 -5.69 31.25
C THR A 191 -14.86 -5.44 31.11
N GLU A 192 -15.31 -4.93 29.97
CA GLU A 192 -16.73 -4.74 29.65
C GLU A 192 -17.46 -6.07 29.31
N ASP A 193 -16.74 -7.06 28.78
CA ASP A 193 -17.29 -8.37 28.38
C ASP A 193 -17.30 -9.41 29.52
N LEU A 194 -16.74 -9.11 30.70
CA LEU A 194 -16.80 -10.01 31.85
C LEU A 194 -18.10 -9.74 32.64
N PRO A 195 -18.98 -10.76 32.81
CA PRO A 195 -20.15 -10.60 33.66
C PRO A 195 -19.70 -10.26 35.08
N ALA A 196 -20.39 -9.31 35.71
CA ALA A 196 -20.18 -8.96 37.11
C ALA A 196 -20.34 -10.24 37.97
N ILE A 197 -19.26 -10.64 38.64
CA ILE A 197 -19.26 -11.75 39.64
C ILE A 197 -19.90 -11.23 40.92
#